data_13ba854f09f0a5a8565e9b29f1c6189c
#
_entry.id   13ba854f09f0a5a8565e9b29f1c6189c
#
_cell.length_a   1.000
_cell.length_b   1.000
_cell.length_c   1.000
_cell.angle_alpha   90.00
_cell.angle_beta   90.00
_cell.angle_gamma   90.00
#
_symmetry.space_group_name_H-M   'P 1'
#
loop_
_entity.id
_entity.type
_entity.pdbx_description
1 polymer ?
#
loop_
_entity_poly.entity_id
_entity_poly.type
_entity_poly.pdbx_seq_one_letter_code
_entity_poly.pdbx_strand_id
1 'polypeptide(L)'
;MTTIIGVTLALTCSFAWAFGALSMAKARYHGGKTLSGYVIDRLSSIFFTIVYFVAAQRTLTVDPIVLSSFFAASIFGGVIGYLSYYAAINRIGAGRTTMVNVLRPFLAAAISVPLFHEEITMGILVGMILVTVGILAVIKGEATTQASSRGFLYALIAMSGFTLFPVLMRVGLDAGGHPAEGAMLSFIFSLAVYLLLVNIIKESPNPRGVPKRAAQYYALSGFFNAVGSIALIHALENAPIVVVLPVSNSYPFITVLFATLLLKERLTLALILGCVAIALGIASVSFW
;
A
#
# COMPACT_ATOMS: atom_id res chain seq x y z
N MET A 1 15.98 6.62 18.63
CA MET A 1 16.70 5.80 17.62
C MET A 1 15.74 4.89 16.85
N THR A 2 14.81 4.22 17.50
CA THR A 2 13.80 3.35 16.90
C THR A 2 12.90 4.07 15.88
N THR A 3 12.42 5.29 16.19
CA THR A 3 11.55 6.07 15.29
C THR A 3 12.23 6.39 13.94
N ILE A 4 13.53 6.71 13.94
CA ILE A 4 14.29 6.98 12.71
C ILE A 4 14.35 5.72 11.83
N ILE A 5 14.57 4.54 12.44
CA ILE A 5 14.56 3.26 11.74
C ILE A 5 13.16 3.04 11.13
N GLY A 6 12.09 3.24 11.91
CA GLY A 6 10.71 3.12 11.43
C GLY A 6 10.40 4.04 10.24
N VAL A 7 10.83 5.32 10.31
CA VAL A 7 10.67 6.29 9.20
C VAL A 7 11.46 5.86 7.96
N THR A 8 12.70 5.42 8.12
CA THR A 8 13.53 4.95 7.00
C THR A 8 12.90 3.73 6.30
N LEU A 9 12.38 2.79 7.08
CA LEU A 9 11.66 1.63 6.57
C LEU A 9 10.34 2.03 5.88
N ALA A 10 9.59 2.99 6.44
CA ALA A 10 8.38 3.52 5.81
C ALA A 10 8.67 4.25 4.49
N LEU A 11 9.80 4.98 4.39
CA LEU A 11 10.28 5.55 3.13
C LEU A 11 10.65 4.46 2.12
N THR A 12 11.36 3.42 2.55
CA THR A 12 11.69 2.25 1.71
C THR A 12 10.40 1.61 1.17
N CYS A 13 9.38 1.46 2.02
CA CYS A 13 8.05 1.01 1.60
C CYS A 13 7.45 1.91 0.52
N SER A 14 7.48 3.23 0.71
CA SER A 14 6.98 4.21 -0.26
C SER A 14 7.64 4.08 -1.63
N PHE A 15 8.96 4.00 -1.66
CA PHE A 15 9.71 3.82 -2.91
C PHE A 15 9.36 2.49 -3.58
N ALA A 16 9.36 1.40 -2.81
CA ALA A 16 9.04 0.09 -3.33
C ALA A 16 7.62 0.06 -3.93
N TRP A 17 6.61 0.55 -3.23
CA TRP A 17 5.25 0.60 -3.76
C TRP A 17 5.10 1.52 -4.97
N ALA A 18 5.85 2.63 -5.04
CA ALA A 18 5.87 3.49 -6.22
C ALA A 18 6.39 2.73 -7.46
N PHE A 19 7.50 2.01 -7.33
CA PHE A 19 8.04 1.18 -8.42
C PHE A 19 7.12 0.00 -8.76
N GLY A 20 6.46 -0.59 -7.77
CA GLY A 20 5.40 -1.58 -7.96
C GLY A 20 4.26 -1.03 -8.81
N ALA A 21 3.75 0.16 -8.49
CA ALA A 21 2.69 0.84 -9.24
C ALA A 21 3.11 1.16 -10.68
N LEU A 22 4.33 1.67 -10.89
CA LEU A 22 4.88 1.92 -12.23
C LEU A 22 5.02 0.63 -13.05
N SER A 23 5.47 -0.45 -12.42
CA SER A 23 5.58 -1.77 -13.05
C SER A 23 4.20 -2.29 -13.47
N MET A 24 3.20 -2.17 -12.59
CA MET A 24 1.82 -2.53 -12.90
C MET A 24 1.23 -1.70 -14.05
N ALA A 25 1.51 -0.39 -14.10
CA ALA A 25 1.09 0.47 -15.20
C ALA A 25 1.70 0.01 -16.54
N LYS A 26 3.00 -0.32 -16.55
CA LYS A 26 3.68 -0.90 -17.72
C LYS A 26 3.11 -2.26 -18.13
N ALA A 27 2.78 -3.12 -17.16
CA ALA A 27 2.13 -4.41 -17.47
C ALA A 27 0.81 -4.21 -18.22
N ARG A 28 -0.02 -3.26 -17.77
CA ARG A 28 -1.29 -2.91 -18.42
C ARG A 28 -1.09 -2.33 -19.82
N TYR A 29 -0.10 -1.47 -20.00
CA TYR A 29 0.28 -0.96 -21.32
C TYR A 29 0.63 -2.08 -22.32
N HIS A 30 1.24 -3.17 -21.84
CA HIS A 30 1.54 -4.36 -22.65
C HIS A 30 0.38 -5.37 -22.75
N GLY A 31 -0.86 -4.94 -22.52
CA GLY A 31 -2.07 -5.77 -22.68
C GLY A 31 -2.38 -6.68 -21.47
N GLY A 32 -1.77 -6.42 -20.34
CA GLY A 32 -2.06 -7.15 -19.10
C GLY A 32 -3.47 -6.88 -18.56
N LYS A 33 -4.19 -7.95 -18.21
CA LYS A 33 -5.49 -7.86 -17.53
C LYS A 33 -5.31 -7.79 -16.01
N THR A 34 -6.08 -6.94 -15.34
CA THR A 34 -5.93 -6.66 -13.91
C THR A 34 -6.07 -7.90 -13.03
N LEU A 35 -7.11 -8.71 -13.23
CA LEU A 35 -7.37 -9.90 -12.40
C LEU A 35 -6.30 -10.97 -12.57
N SER A 36 -5.89 -11.23 -13.81
CA SER A 36 -4.81 -12.19 -14.11
C SER A 36 -3.46 -11.67 -13.60
N GLY A 37 -3.24 -10.37 -13.71
CA GLY A 37 -2.04 -9.69 -13.21
C GLY A 37 -1.94 -9.75 -11.69
N TYR A 38 -3.05 -9.65 -10.96
CA TYR A 38 -3.07 -9.81 -9.52
C TYR A 38 -2.52 -11.17 -9.08
N VAL A 39 -2.90 -12.25 -9.77
CA VAL A 39 -2.39 -13.60 -9.45
C VAL A 39 -0.88 -13.67 -9.64
N ILE A 40 -0.36 -13.15 -10.76
CA ILE A 40 1.09 -13.15 -11.05
C ILE A 40 1.84 -12.30 -10.02
N ASP A 41 1.33 -11.11 -9.71
CA ASP A 41 1.88 -10.22 -8.70
C ASP A 41 1.93 -10.92 -7.31
N ARG A 42 0.81 -11.55 -6.87
CA ARG A 42 0.77 -12.26 -5.60
C ARG A 42 1.71 -13.46 -5.53
N LEU A 43 1.79 -14.26 -6.60
CA LEU A 43 2.73 -15.39 -6.66
C LEU A 43 4.18 -14.92 -6.56
N SER A 44 4.53 -13.84 -7.26
CA SER A 44 5.86 -13.24 -7.15
C SER A 44 6.12 -12.72 -5.73
N SER A 45 5.15 -12.02 -5.12
CA SER A 45 5.27 -11.51 -3.74
C SER A 45 5.44 -12.66 -2.74
N ILE A 46 4.69 -13.74 -2.89
CA ILE A 46 4.80 -14.95 -2.05
C ILE A 46 6.21 -15.53 -2.17
N PHE A 47 6.72 -15.69 -3.40
CA PHE A 47 8.06 -16.23 -3.62
C PHE A 47 9.13 -15.43 -2.86
N PHE A 48 9.15 -14.10 -3.01
CA PHE A 48 10.16 -13.25 -2.36
C PHE A 48 9.98 -13.17 -0.84
N THR A 49 8.74 -13.20 -0.34
CA THR A 49 8.50 -13.20 1.11
C THR A 49 8.83 -14.56 1.75
N ILE A 50 8.64 -15.68 1.05
CA ILE A 50 9.11 -16.99 1.49
C ILE A 50 10.64 -17.01 1.56
N VAL A 51 11.34 -16.53 0.52
CA VAL A 51 12.80 -16.44 0.51
C VAL A 51 13.28 -15.62 1.71
N TYR A 52 12.63 -14.47 1.95
CA TYR A 52 12.96 -13.63 3.11
C TYR A 52 12.68 -14.34 4.45
N PHE A 53 11.54 -15.01 4.59
CA PHE A 53 11.18 -15.76 5.80
C PHE A 53 12.20 -16.87 6.13
N VAL A 54 12.60 -17.64 5.12
CA VAL A 54 13.63 -18.68 5.25
C VAL A 54 14.99 -18.07 5.60
N ALA A 55 15.38 -16.96 4.93
CA ALA A 55 16.64 -16.28 5.21
C ALA A 55 16.68 -15.68 6.64
N ALA A 56 15.53 -15.28 7.17
CA ALA A 56 15.39 -14.80 8.54
C ALA A 56 15.47 -15.91 9.60
N GLN A 57 15.55 -17.18 9.18
CA GLN A 57 15.65 -18.37 10.05
C GLN A 57 14.56 -18.41 11.15
N ARG A 58 13.34 -17.97 10.81
CA ARG A 58 12.21 -17.93 11.74
C ARG A 58 11.32 -19.15 11.58
N THR A 59 10.69 -19.54 12.68
CA THR A 59 9.61 -20.53 12.72
C THR A 59 8.26 -19.81 12.72
N LEU A 60 7.23 -20.48 12.23
CA LEU A 60 5.87 -19.95 12.27
C LEU A 60 5.36 -19.88 13.70
N THR A 61 4.81 -18.75 14.08
CA THR A 61 4.15 -18.56 15.37
C THR A 61 2.74 -19.14 15.30
N VAL A 62 2.50 -20.23 16.00
CA VAL A 62 1.18 -20.89 16.03
C VAL A 62 0.34 -20.33 17.19
N ASP A 63 0.14 -19.00 17.17
CA ASP A 63 -0.75 -18.33 18.10
C ASP A 63 -2.04 -17.91 17.36
N PRO A 64 -3.24 -18.18 17.93
CA PRO A 64 -4.50 -17.85 17.29
C PRO A 64 -4.70 -16.34 17.04
N ILE A 65 -4.18 -15.47 17.91
CA ILE A 65 -4.29 -14.01 17.77
C ILE A 65 -3.39 -13.56 16.62
N VAL A 66 -2.16 -14.05 16.55
CA VAL A 66 -1.21 -13.75 15.46
C VAL A 66 -1.79 -14.16 14.11
N LEU A 67 -2.22 -15.41 13.99
CA LEU A 67 -2.72 -15.96 12.73
C LEU A 67 -4.02 -15.27 12.29
N SER A 68 -4.98 -15.04 13.22
CA SER A 68 -6.24 -14.36 12.89
C SER A 68 -6.04 -12.91 12.51
N SER A 69 -5.10 -12.21 13.16
CA SER A 69 -4.77 -10.81 12.86
C SER A 69 -4.16 -10.69 11.46
N PHE A 70 -3.18 -11.53 11.12
CA PHE A 70 -2.56 -11.54 9.79
C PHE A 70 -3.55 -11.99 8.70
N PHE A 71 -4.44 -12.94 9.01
CA PHE A 71 -5.50 -13.36 8.11
C PHE A 71 -6.51 -12.21 7.85
N ALA A 72 -6.99 -11.56 8.92
CA ALA A 72 -7.90 -10.43 8.80
C ALA A 72 -7.26 -9.25 8.04
N ALA A 73 -5.99 -8.93 8.32
CA ALA A 73 -5.24 -7.93 7.57
C ALA A 73 -5.21 -8.25 6.07
N SER A 74 -4.98 -9.53 5.73
CA SER A 74 -4.95 -10.00 4.35
C SER A 74 -6.28 -9.85 3.63
N ILE A 75 -7.40 -10.14 4.31
CA ILE A 75 -8.75 -9.95 3.76
C ILE A 75 -9.04 -8.47 3.53
N PHE A 76 -8.86 -7.64 4.56
CA PHE A 76 -9.22 -6.22 4.45
C PHE A 76 -8.31 -5.47 3.48
N GLY A 77 -7.00 -5.57 3.60
CA GLY A 77 -6.06 -4.86 2.72
C GLY A 77 -5.82 -5.58 1.40
N GLY A 78 -5.51 -6.86 1.46
CA GLY A 78 -5.08 -7.64 0.31
C GLY A 78 -6.20 -7.97 -0.68
N VAL A 79 -7.43 -8.15 -0.22
CA VAL A 79 -8.56 -8.53 -1.08
C VAL A 79 -9.58 -7.41 -1.19
N ILE A 80 -10.25 -7.05 -0.09
CA ILE A 80 -11.34 -6.05 -0.11
C ILE A 80 -10.80 -4.69 -0.54
N GLY A 81 -9.71 -4.23 0.08
CA GLY A 81 -9.06 -2.96 -0.26
C GLY A 81 -8.64 -2.92 -1.71
N TYR A 82 -7.94 -3.96 -2.17
CA TYR A 82 -7.42 -4.03 -3.53
C TYR A 82 -8.54 -4.09 -4.58
N LEU A 83 -9.52 -4.99 -4.45
CA LEU A 83 -10.63 -5.10 -5.40
C LEU A 83 -11.48 -3.83 -5.44
N SER A 84 -11.78 -3.24 -4.27
CA SER A 84 -12.51 -1.98 -4.18
C SER A 84 -11.74 -0.81 -4.79
N TYR A 85 -10.42 -0.76 -4.62
CA TYR A 85 -9.56 0.24 -5.25
C TYR A 85 -9.64 0.20 -6.78
N TYR A 86 -9.58 -1.00 -7.38
CA TYR A 86 -9.76 -1.15 -8.83
C TYR A 86 -11.18 -0.83 -9.28
N ALA A 87 -12.19 -1.23 -8.50
CA ALA A 87 -13.57 -0.89 -8.79
C ALA A 87 -13.82 0.62 -8.75
N ALA A 88 -13.15 1.34 -7.85
CA ALA A 88 -13.17 2.80 -7.77
C ALA A 88 -12.49 3.44 -8.99
N ILE A 89 -11.24 3.00 -9.31
CA ILE A 89 -10.50 3.51 -10.48
C ILE A 89 -11.33 3.40 -11.76
N ASN A 90 -12.00 2.26 -11.97
CA ASN A 90 -12.81 2.04 -13.16
C ASN A 90 -14.07 2.95 -13.23
N ARG A 91 -14.52 3.53 -12.11
CA ARG A 91 -15.75 4.34 -12.02
C ARG A 91 -15.51 5.83 -11.89
N ILE A 92 -14.47 6.24 -11.17
CA ILE A 92 -14.20 7.66 -10.87
C ILE A 92 -12.79 8.10 -11.27
N GLY A 93 -12.00 7.19 -11.86
CA GLY A 93 -10.62 7.45 -12.28
C GLY A 93 -9.60 7.31 -11.16
N ALA A 94 -8.33 7.17 -11.55
CA ALA A 94 -7.22 6.97 -10.61
C ALA A 94 -7.00 8.18 -9.69
N GLY A 95 -7.05 9.40 -10.23
CA GLY A 95 -6.83 10.62 -9.46
C GLY A 95 -7.81 10.76 -8.29
N ARG A 96 -9.13 10.67 -8.55
CA ARG A 96 -10.16 10.77 -7.49
C ARG A 96 -10.05 9.65 -6.47
N THR A 97 -9.78 8.43 -6.93
CA THR A 97 -9.57 7.28 -6.03
C THR A 97 -8.38 7.51 -5.11
N THR A 98 -7.28 8.05 -5.64
CA THR A 98 -6.09 8.37 -4.85
C THR A 98 -6.35 9.51 -3.87
N MET A 99 -7.14 10.56 -4.26
CA MET A 99 -7.54 11.64 -3.36
C MET A 99 -8.26 11.13 -2.10
N VAL A 100 -9.14 10.14 -2.24
CA VAL A 100 -9.78 9.51 -1.08
C VAL A 100 -8.76 8.73 -0.24
N ASN A 101 -7.87 7.97 -0.89
CA ASN A 101 -6.89 7.14 -0.19
C ASN A 101 -5.78 7.95 0.51
N VAL A 102 -5.53 9.19 0.11
CA VAL A 102 -4.57 10.09 0.79
C VAL A 102 -5.01 10.40 2.23
N LEU A 103 -6.30 10.27 2.56
CA LEU A 103 -6.84 10.47 3.91
C LEU A 103 -6.57 9.29 4.87
N ARG A 104 -5.96 8.21 4.42
CA ARG A 104 -5.64 7.02 5.24
C ARG A 104 -4.91 7.34 6.56
N PRO A 105 -3.92 8.24 6.62
CA PRO A 105 -3.25 8.55 7.90
C PRO A 105 -4.20 9.06 8.98
N PHE A 106 -5.22 9.85 8.61
CA PHE A 106 -6.20 10.37 9.56
C PHE A 106 -7.13 9.26 10.08
N LEU A 107 -7.59 8.37 9.19
CA LEU A 107 -8.39 7.21 9.61
C LEU A 107 -7.56 6.26 10.47
N ALA A 108 -6.29 6.06 10.12
CA ALA A 108 -5.38 5.24 10.91
C ALA A 108 -5.16 5.84 12.31
N ALA A 109 -4.92 7.14 12.41
CA ALA A 109 -4.78 7.81 13.69
C ALA A 109 -6.05 7.69 14.56
N ALA A 110 -7.23 7.84 13.95
CA ALA A 110 -8.51 7.66 14.64
C ALA A 110 -8.69 6.25 15.24
N ILE A 111 -8.06 5.24 14.64
CA ILE A 111 -8.11 3.85 15.13
C ILE A 111 -6.93 3.53 16.05
N SER A 112 -5.70 3.91 15.67
CA SER A 112 -4.48 3.51 16.38
C SER A 112 -4.30 4.23 17.72
N VAL A 113 -4.72 5.50 17.79
CA VAL A 113 -4.62 6.27 19.04
C VAL A 113 -5.39 5.60 20.18
N PRO A 114 -6.69 5.30 20.08
CA PRO A 114 -7.40 4.62 21.15
C PRO A 114 -7.00 3.15 21.32
N LEU A 115 -6.55 2.47 20.25
CA LEU A 115 -6.26 1.04 20.31
C LEU A 115 -4.86 0.73 20.87
N PHE A 116 -3.86 1.52 20.51
CA PHE A 116 -2.46 1.32 20.90
C PHE A 116 -1.93 2.40 21.85
N HIS A 117 -2.82 3.32 22.30
CA HIS A 117 -2.45 4.47 23.13
C HIS A 117 -1.32 5.32 22.51
N GLU A 118 -1.35 5.46 21.19
CA GLU A 118 -0.38 6.27 20.46
C GLU A 118 -0.64 7.77 20.71
N GLU A 119 0.43 8.56 20.84
CA GLU A 119 0.32 10.00 21.06
C GLU A 119 0.41 10.75 19.71
N ILE A 120 -0.50 11.70 19.50
CA ILE A 120 -0.43 12.65 18.38
C ILE A 120 0.19 13.94 18.87
N THR A 121 1.47 14.13 18.57
CA THR A 121 2.14 15.43 18.80
C THR A 121 1.74 16.43 17.72
N MET A 122 1.95 17.73 17.98
CA MET A 122 1.73 18.76 16.95
C MET A 122 2.57 18.54 15.71
N GLY A 123 3.80 18.01 15.85
CA GLY A 123 4.65 17.65 14.73
C GLY A 123 4.06 16.55 13.84
N ILE A 124 3.49 15.51 14.46
CA ILE A 124 2.80 14.42 13.73
C ILE A 124 1.58 14.97 12.98
N LEU A 125 0.75 15.79 13.64
CA LEU A 125 -0.44 16.39 13.02
C LEU A 125 -0.07 17.29 11.82
N VAL A 126 0.88 18.18 12.00
CA VAL A 126 1.41 19.05 10.91
C VAL A 126 1.99 18.22 9.79
N GLY A 127 2.76 17.17 10.11
CA GLY A 127 3.33 16.26 9.13
C GLY A 127 2.27 15.54 8.30
N MET A 128 1.23 15.00 8.94
CA MET A 128 0.10 14.36 8.26
C MET A 128 -0.60 15.33 7.30
N ILE A 129 -0.85 16.58 7.72
CA ILE A 129 -1.46 17.62 6.89
C ILE A 129 -0.56 17.97 5.69
N LEU A 130 0.73 18.20 5.92
CA LEU A 130 1.68 18.57 4.88
C LEU A 130 1.85 17.46 3.82
N VAL A 131 1.98 16.21 4.23
CA VAL A 131 2.04 15.06 3.31
C VAL A 131 0.74 14.98 2.50
N THR A 132 -0.41 15.10 3.15
CA THR A 132 -1.72 15.04 2.49
C THR A 132 -1.88 16.17 1.47
N VAL A 133 -1.62 17.41 1.86
CA VAL A 133 -1.70 18.58 0.97
C VAL A 133 -0.71 18.46 -0.18
N GLY A 134 0.52 18.02 0.09
CA GLY A 134 1.54 17.81 -0.93
C GLY A 134 1.11 16.80 -1.99
N ILE A 135 0.53 15.67 -1.59
CA ILE A 135 0.01 14.66 -2.53
C ILE A 135 -1.18 15.22 -3.32
N LEU A 136 -2.13 15.88 -2.65
CA LEU A 136 -3.30 16.49 -3.32
C LEU A 136 -2.92 17.59 -4.34
N ALA A 137 -1.86 18.36 -4.07
CA ALA A 137 -1.36 19.37 -5.00
C ALA A 137 -0.87 18.76 -6.32
N VAL A 138 -0.33 17.55 -6.28
CA VAL A 138 0.22 16.85 -7.45
C VAL A 138 -0.85 16.11 -8.25
N ILE A 139 -1.86 15.54 -7.58
CA ILE A 139 -2.92 14.72 -8.22
C ILE A 139 -3.99 15.61 -8.89
N LYS A 140 -3.66 16.80 -9.33
CA LYS A 140 -4.63 17.66 -9.99
C LYS A 140 -5.11 17.09 -11.33
N GLY A 141 -6.45 16.81 -11.40
CA GLY A 141 -7.18 17.11 -12.63
C GLY A 141 -7.30 16.07 -13.70
N GLU A 142 -7.35 14.76 -13.41
CA GLU A 142 -8.00 13.82 -14.34
C GLU A 142 -9.51 13.77 -14.11
N ALA A 143 -10.20 14.87 -14.42
CA ALA A 143 -11.65 14.99 -14.25
C ALA A 143 -12.39 14.62 -15.55
N THR A 144 -12.12 13.43 -16.13
CA THR A 144 -12.73 13.02 -17.41
C THR A 144 -13.92 12.07 -17.27
N THR A 145 -14.22 11.56 -16.08
CA THR A 145 -15.36 10.66 -15.84
C THR A 145 -16.43 11.32 -14.97
N GLN A 146 -17.71 11.00 -15.24
CA GLN A 146 -18.83 11.46 -14.39
C GLN A 146 -18.64 10.96 -12.95
N ALA A 147 -18.94 11.84 -11.98
CA ALA A 147 -18.87 11.50 -10.56
C ALA A 147 -19.91 10.42 -10.23
N SER A 148 -19.46 9.22 -9.87
CA SER A 148 -20.32 8.11 -9.48
C SER A 148 -20.31 7.91 -7.97
N SER A 149 -21.45 8.03 -7.29
CA SER A 149 -21.56 7.77 -5.85
C SER A 149 -21.07 6.37 -5.47
N ARG A 150 -21.36 5.37 -6.31
CA ARG A 150 -20.83 3.99 -6.12
C ARG A 150 -19.30 3.95 -6.25
N GLY A 151 -18.71 4.76 -7.14
CA GLY A 151 -17.26 4.84 -7.28
C GLY A 151 -16.60 5.42 -6.03
N PHE A 152 -17.18 6.46 -5.43
CA PHE A 152 -16.70 7.02 -4.16
C PHE A 152 -16.88 6.02 -3.01
N LEU A 153 -17.98 5.27 -2.96
CA LEU A 153 -18.18 4.21 -1.95
C LEU A 153 -17.06 3.16 -2.06
N TYR A 154 -16.73 2.69 -3.26
CA TYR A 154 -15.61 1.77 -3.45
C TYR A 154 -14.27 2.37 -3.04
N ALA A 155 -14.04 3.66 -3.28
CA ALA A 155 -12.82 4.34 -2.83
C ALA A 155 -12.72 4.42 -1.29
N LEU A 156 -13.85 4.65 -0.60
CA LEU A 156 -13.92 4.63 0.87
C LEU A 156 -13.69 3.22 1.43
N ILE A 157 -14.28 2.19 0.83
CA ILE A 157 -14.04 0.78 1.22
C ILE A 157 -12.56 0.44 1.03
N ALA A 158 -11.96 0.85 -0.08
CA ALA A 158 -10.54 0.65 -0.34
C ALA A 158 -9.66 1.36 0.70
N MET A 159 -9.95 2.62 1.00
CA MET A 159 -9.27 3.41 2.02
C MET A 159 -9.33 2.71 3.38
N SER A 160 -10.51 2.26 3.80
CA SER A 160 -10.72 1.54 5.06
C SER A 160 -9.94 0.22 5.09
N GLY A 161 -10.01 -0.58 4.03
CA GLY A 161 -9.29 -1.85 3.92
C GLY A 161 -7.78 -1.66 4.01
N PHE A 162 -7.23 -0.71 3.26
CA PHE A 162 -5.81 -0.41 3.30
C PHE A 162 -5.35 0.22 4.61
N THR A 163 -6.25 0.87 5.36
CA THR A 163 -5.95 1.39 6.70
C THR A 163 -5.98 0.28 7.75
N LEU A 164 -6.93 -0.65 7.66
CA LEU A 164 -7.03 -1.77 8.59
C LEU A 164 -5.85 -2.75 8.44
N PHE A 165 -5.25 -2.85 7.26
CA PHE A 165 -4.09 -3.72 7.04
C PHE A 165 -2.96 -3.47 8.04
N PRO A 166 -2.35 -2.28 8.13
CA PRO A 166 -1.27 -2.02 9.08
C PRO A 166 -1.72 -2.08 10.54
N VAL A 167 -2.96 -1.71 10.85
CA VAL A 167 -3.52 -1.80 12.21
C VAL A 167 -3.58 -3.27 12.66
N LEU A 168 -4.13 -4.15 11.85
CA LEU A 168 -4.23 -5.58 12.15
C LEU A 168 -2.86 -6.27 12.13
N MET A 169 -1.94 -5.84 11.25
CA MET A 169 -0.54 -6.30 11.28
C MET A 169 0.11 -5.94 12.62
N ARG A 170 -0.11 -4.72 13.13
CA ARG A 170 0.42 -4.30 14.43
C ARG A 170 -0.15 -5.16 15.57
N VAL A 171 -1.45 -5.46 15.58
CA VAL A 171 -2.05 -6.37 16.57
C VAL A 171 -1.36 -7.73 16.57
N GLY A 172 -1.09 -8.31 15.40
CA GLY A 172 -0.37 -9.57 15.28
C GLY A 172 1.09 -9.50 15.76
N LEU A 173 1.79 -8.39 15.48
CA LEU A 173 3.15 -8.16 15.97
C LEU A 173 3.20 -8.03 17.51
N ASP A 174 2.27 -7.26 18.10
CA ASP A 174 2.20 -7.07 19.54
C ASP A 174 1.81 -8.37 20.29
N ALA A 175 1.13 -9.31 19.60
CA ALA A 175 0.87 -10.66 20.08
C ALA A 175 2.06 -11.64 19.94
N GLY A 176 3.22 -11.16 19.49
CA GLY A 176 4.43 -11.97 19.34
C GLY A 176 4.71 -12.52 17.94
N GLY A 177 3.93 -12.12 16.94
CA GLY A 177 4.19 -12.42 15.52
C GLY A 177 5.46 -11.72 15.03
N HIS A 178 6.08 -12.26 13.97
CA HIS A 178 7.30 -11.71 13.39
C HIS A 178 7.01 -11.03 12.04
N PRO A 179 7.67 -9.89 11.68
CA PRO A 179 7.44 -9.19 10.42
C PRO A 179 7.60 -10.07 9.16
N ALA A 180 8.57 -10.98 9.15
CA ALA A 180 8.77 -11.89 8.02
C ALA A 180 7.57 -12.84 7.82
N GLU A 181 7.02 -13.34 8.93
CA GLU A 181 5.82 -14.17 8.95
C GLU A 181 4.59 -13.39 8.49
N GLY A 182 4.37 -12.19 9.03
CA GLY A 182 3.28 -11.32 8.64
C GLY A 182 3.31 -10.96 7.16
N ALA A 183 4.49 -10.65 6.61
CA ALA A 183 4.65 -10.39 5.19
C ALA A 183 4.31 -11.61 4.32
N MET A 184 4.83 -12.78 4.66
CA MET A 184 4.59 -14.02 3.92
C MET A 184 3.11 -14.43 3.98
N LEU A 185 2.54 -14.53 5.18
CA LEU A 185 1.16 -14.97 5.37
C LEU A 185 0.15 -14.01 4.75
N SER A 186 0.43 -12.69 4.76
CA SER A 186 -0.47 -11.72 4.14
C SER A 186 -0.67 -11.95 2.64
N PHE A 187 0.37 -12.30 1.91
CA PHE A 187 0.26 -12.60 0.48
C PHE A 187 -0.36 -13.98 0.23
N ILE A 188 -0.02 -14.99 1.02
CA ILE A 188 -0.60 -16.34 0.91
C ILE A 188 -2.12 -16.28 1.16
N PHE A 189 -2.55 -15.70 2.28
CA PHE A 189 -3.96 -15.59 2.62
C PHE A 189 -4.74 -14.73 1.62
N SER A 190 -4.16 -13.59 1.17
CA SER A 190 -4.83 -12.75 0.19
C SER A 190 -5.03 -13.47 -1.14
N LEU A 191 -4.05 -14.25 -1.60
CA LEU A 191 -4.20 -15.04 -2.82
C LEU A 191 -5.23 -16.16 -2.65
N ALA A 192 -5.19 -16.88 -1.53
CA ALA A 192 -6.13 -17.95 -1.24
C ALA A 192 -7.58 -17.45 -1.22
N VAL A 193 -7.85 -16.36 -0.47
CA VAL A 193 -9.18 -15.75 -0.40
C VAL A 193 -9.61 -15.20 -1.77
N TYR A 194 -8.70 -14.56 -2.51
CA TYR A 194 -8.99 -14.07 -3.85
C TYR A 194 -9.41 -15.22 -4.80
N LEU A 195 -8.70 -16.34 -4.80
CA LEU A 195 -9.02 -17.51 -5.64
C LEU A 195 -10.35 -18.14 -5.27
N LEU A 196 -10.72 -18.15 -3.98
CA LEU A 196 -12.05 -18.58 -3.54
C LEU A 196 -13.16 -17.64 -4.06
N LEU A 197 -12.96 -16.32 -3.95
CA LEU A 197 -13.95 -15.32 -4.38
C LEU A 197 -14.11 -15.29 -5.90
N VAL A 198 -13.06 -15.48 -6.67
CA VAL A 198 -13.10 -15.52 -8.15
C VAL A 198 -14.03 -16.63 -8.66
N ASN A 199 -14.05 -17.77 -8.00
CA ASN A 199 -14.99 -18.85 -8.34
C ASN A 199 -16.46 -18.45 -8.13
N ILE A 200 -16.73 -17.53 -7.17
CA ILE A 200 -18.07 -17.01 -6.88
C ILE A 200 -18.46 -15.91 -7.88
N ILE A 201 -17.52 -15.06 -8.28
CA ILE A 201 -17.76 -13.89 -9.15
C ILE A 201 -17.85 -14.30 -10.63
N LYS A 202 -17.56 -15.56 -10.98
CA LYS A 202 -17.55 -16.11 -12.35
C LYS A 202 -16.60 -15.37 -13.32
N GLU A 203 -15.67 -14.59 -12.84
CA GLU A 203 -14.59 -14.00 -13.62
C GLU A 203 -13.30 -14.83 -13.43
N SER A 204 -13.01 -15.73 -14.35
CA SER A 204 -11.86 -16.61 -14.23
C SER A 204 -10.57 -15.86 -14.62
N PRO A 205 -9.62 -15.62 -13.69
CA PRO A 205 -8.31 -15.12 -14.05
C PRO A 205 -7.59 -16.16 -14.90
N ASN A 206 -7.05 -15.73 -16.03
CA ASN A 206 -6.23 -16.57 -16.88
C ASN A 206 -4.77 -16.05 -16.91
N PRO A 207 -3.93 -16.39 -15.93
CA PRO A 207 -2.54 -15.95 -15.90
C PRO A 207 -1.71 -16.43 -17.09
N ARG A 208 -2.05 -17.59 -17.65
CA ARG A 208 -1.36 -18.16 -18.82
C ARG A 208 -1.66 -17.39 -20.11
N GLY A 209 -2.79 -16.70 -20.19
CA GLY A 209 -3.17 -15.85 -21.32
C GLY A 209 -2.60 -14.43 -21.25
N VAL A 210 -1.78 -14.10 -20.24
CA VAL A 210 -1.15 -12.78 -20.12
C VAL A 210 0.09 -12.73 -21.04
N PRO A 211 0.25 -11.67 -21.86
CA PRO A 211 1.44 -11.48 -22.67
C PRO A 211 2.73 -11.54 -21.86
N LYS A 212 3.78 -12.18 -22.36
CA LYS A 212 5.05 -12.41 -21.63
C LYS A 212 5.63 -11.12 -21.02
N ARG A 213 5.63 -10.02 -21.78
CA ARG A 213 6.11 -8.72 -21.28
C ARG A 213 5.25 -8.20 -20.14
N ALA A 214 3.92 -8.31 -20.23
CA ALA A 214 3.03 -7.92 -19.17
C ALA A 214 3.23 -8.79 -17.92
N ALA A 215 3.41 -10.10 -18.07
CA ALA A 215 3.69 -11.03 -16.98
C ALA A 215 5.00 -10.67 -16.24
N GLN A 216 6.06 -10.30 -16.97
CA GLN A 216 7.33 -9.85 -16.40
C GLN A 216 7.14 -8.59 -15.54
N TYR A 217 6.37 -7.61 -16.03
CA TYR A 217 6.08 -6.40 -15.23
C TYR A 217 5.18 -6.66 -14.03
N TYR A 218 4.23 -7.60 -14.11
CA TYR A 218 3.46 -8.02 -12.94
C TYR A 218 4.33 -8.75 -11.91
N ALA A 219 5.25 -9.60 -12.36
CA ALA A 219 6.21 -10.25 -11.45
C ALA A 219 7.14 -9.22 -10.78
N LEU A 220 7.61 -8.22 -11.54
CA LEU A 220 8.40 -7.11 -10.99
C LEU A 220 7.61 -6.27 -9.98
N SER A 221 6.32 -6.02 -10.27
CA SER A 221 5.41 -5.38 -9.31
C SER A 221 5.31 -6.20 -8.02
N GLY A 222 5.16 -7.52 -8.11
CA GLY A 222 5.12 -8.42 -6.96
C GLY A 222 6.39 -8.41 -6.13
N PHE A 223 7.57 -8.34 -6.78
CA PHE A 223 8.84 -8.14 -6.07
C PHE A 223 8.83 -6.85 -5.24
N PHE A 224 8.46 -5.73 -5.85
CA PHE A 224 8.39 -4.45 -5.15
C PHE A 224 7.31 -4.42 -4.07
N ASN A 225 6.17 -5.09 -4.28
CA ASN A 225 5.14 -5.25 -3.26
C ASN A 225 5.66 -6.07 -2.06
N ALA A 226 6.44 -7.12 -2.30
CA ALA A 226 7.09 -7.90 -1.24
C ALA A 226 8.06 -7.02 -0.42
N VAL A 227 8.98 -6.32 -1.10
CA VAL A 227 9.94 -5.40 -0.44
C VAL A 227 9.20 -4.33 0.36
N GLY A 228 8.17 -3.71 -0.23
CA GLY A 228 7.38 -2.67 0.43
C GLY A 228 6.63 -3.19 1.65
N SER A 229 6.04 -4.38 1.57
CA SER A 229 5.31 -4.97 2.71
C SER A 229 6.26 -5.40 3.83
N ILE A 230 7.40 -6.00 3.52
CA ILE A 230 8.45 -6.32 4.50
C ILE A 230 8.88 -5.04 5.22
N ALA A 231 9.20 -3.99 4.46
CA ALA A 231 9.63 -2.71 5.01
C ALA A 231 8.53 -2.06 5.87
N LEU A 232 7.26 -2.10 5.42
CA LEU A 232 6.14 -1.57 6.19
C LEU A 232 5.98 -2.28 7.54
N ILE A 233 5.98 -3.63 7.53
CA ILE A 233 5.71 -4.40 8.75
C ILE A 233 6.86 -4.23 9.74
N HIS A 234 8.11 -4.16 9.27
CA HIS A 234 9.24 -3.77 10.12
C HIS A 234 9.17 -2.32 10.61
N ALA A 235 8.64 -1.40 9.80
CA ALA A 235 8.40 -0.03 10.25
C ALA A 235 7.40 0.02 11.41
N LEU A 236 6.32 -0.78 11.33
CA LEU A 236 5.31 -0.90 12.38
C LEU A 236 5.86 -1.51 13.68
N GLU A 237 6.85 -2.37 13.60
CA GLU A 237 7.57 -2.91 14.77
C GLU A 237 8.41 -1.82 15.47
N ASN A 238 8.94 -0.84 14.72
CA ASN A 238 9.91 0.14 15.19
C ASN A 238 9.32 1.55 15.45
N ALA A 239 8.10 1.84 14.99
CA ALA A 239 7.48 3.16 15.17
C ALA A 239 5.95 3.07 15.21
N PRO A 240 5.30 4.06 15.86
CA PRO A 240 3.84 4.16 15.89
C PRO A 240 3.21 4.25 14.50
N ILE A 241 1.98 3.78 14.36
CA ILE A 241 1.22 3.82 13.10
C ILE A 241 1.01 5.26 12.64
N VAL A 242 0.78 6.19 13.56
CA VAL A 242 0.62 7.63 13.27
C VAL A 242 1.87 8.27 12.64
N VAL A 243 3.05 7.66 12.82
CA VAL A 243 4.32 8.06 12.19
C VAL A 243 4.51 7.32 10.87
N VAL A 244 4.30 6.01 10.85
CA VAL A 244 4.59 5.14 9.71
C VAL A 244 3.68 5.42 8.52
N LEU A 245 2.37 5.61 8.76
CA LEU A 245 1.41 5.72 7.66
C LEU A 245 1.52 7.01 6.84
N PRO A 246 1.71 8.22 7.42
CA PRO A 246 1.95 9.41 6.60
C PRO A 246 3.14 9.25 5.66
N VAL A 247 4.23 8.66 6.16
CA VAL A 247 5.45 8.45 5.39
C VAL A 247 5.25 7.41 4.29
N SER A 248 4.71 6.22 4.63
CA SER A 248 4.47 5.16 3.65
C SER A 248 3.41 5.54 2.61
N ASN A 249 2.44 6.39 2.98
CA ASN A 249 1.39 6.86 2.08
C ASN A 249 1.88 7.91 1.06
N SER A 250 3.13 8.34 1.11
CA SER A 250 3.73 9.25 0.13
C SER A 250 4.05 8.58 -1.23
N TYR A 251 3.90 7.25 -1.35
CA TYR A 251 4.19 6.50 -2.58
C TYR A 251 3.49 7.03 -3.85
N PRO A 252 2.25 7.56 -3.84
CA PRO A 252 1.63 8.06 -5.07
C PRO A 252 2.37 9.27 -5.63
N PHE A 253 2.89 10.12 -4.75
CA PHE A 253 3.72 11.24 -5.12
C PHE A 253 5.03 10.77 -5.77
N ILE A 254 5.73 9.81 -5.15
CA ILE A 254 6.96 9.21 -5.69
C ILE A 254 6.67 8.59 -7.06
N THR A 255 5.51 7.94 -7.22
CA THR A 255 5.07 7.38 -8.52
C THR A 255 4.96 8.45 -9.59
N VAL A 256 4.30 9.59 -9.29
CA VAL A 256 4.15 10.70 -10.24
C VAL A 256 5.49 11.35 -10.55
N LEU A 257 6.33 11.58 -9.54
CA LEU A 257 7.67 12.15 -9.72
C LEU A 257 8.51 11.30 -10.68
N PHE A 258 8.59 9.99 -10.45
CA PHE A 258 9.34 9.10 -11.34
C PHE A 258 8.71 8.97 -12.71
N ALA A 259 7.37 8.94 -12.82
CA ALA A 259 6.70 8.94 -14.13
C ALA A 259 7.09 10.20 -14.94
N THR A 260 7.01 11.38 -14.33
CA THR A 260 7.40 12.66 -14.96
C THR A 260 8.86 12.68 -15.39
N LEU A 261 9.78 12.20 -14.52
CA LEU A 261 11.21 12.14 -14.85
C LEU A 261 11.51 11.12 -15.98
N LEU A 262 10.88 9.95 -15.96
CA LEU A 262 11.07 8.91 -16.98
C LEU A 262 10.51 9.32 -18.35
N LEU A 263 9.39 10.07 -18.35
CA LEU A 263 8.77 10.58 -19.57
C LEU A 263 9.40 11.90 -20.05
N LYS A 264 10.38 12.44 -19.29
CA LYS A 264 11.05 13.72 -19.55
C LYS A 264 10.07 14.89 -19.68
N GLU A 265 8.98 14.85 -18.93
CA GLU A 265 8.00 15.93 -18.87
C GLU A 265 8.54 17.10 -18.05
N ARG A 266 7.99 18.30 -18.28
CA ARG A 266 8.37 19.49 -17.52
C ARG A 266 7.86 19.38 -16.08
N LEU A 267 8.75 19.65 -15.12
CA LEU A 267 8.39 19.76 -13.72
C LEU A 267 7.43 20.95 -13.54
N THR A 268 6.22 20.68 -13.09
CA THR A 268 5.24 21.73 -12.79
C THR A 268 5.52 22.33 -11.42
N LEU A 269 5.12 23.61 -11.22
CA LEU A 269 5.22 24.25 -9.90
C LEU A 269 4.48 23.46 -8.82
N ALA A 270 3.33 22.88 -9.16
CA ALA A 270 2.56 22.01 -8.25
C ALA A 270 3.35 20.77 -7.79
N LEU A 271 4.11 20.15 -8.71
CA LEU A 271 4.97 19.02 -8.39
C LEU A 271 6.11 19.43 -7.44
N ILE A 272 6.75 20.58 -7.71
CA ILE A 272 7.84 21.10 -6.87
C ILE A 272 7.32 21.46 -5.46
N LEU A 273 6.20 22.19 -5.37
CA LEU A 273 5.60 22.53 -4.08
C LEU A 273 5.13 21.28 -3.31
N GLY A 274 4.59 20.29 -4.04
CA GLY A 274 4.25 18.98 -3.46
C GLY A 274 5.47 18.26 -2.89
N CYS A 275 6.61 18.27 -3.61
CA CYS A 275 7.89 17.74 -3.10
C CYS A 275 8.30 18.36 -1.77
N VAL A 276 8.29 19.70 -1.73
CA VAL A 276 8.69 20.46 -0.54
C VAL A 276 7.74 20.17 0.62
N ALA A 277 6.43 20.19 0.39
CA ALA A 277 5.43 19.92 1.42
C ALA A 277 5.58 18.49 2.01
N ILE A 278 5.78 17.49 1.16
CA ILE A 278 5.97 16.10 1.60
C ILE A 278 7.29 15.94 2.37
N ALA A 279 8.38 16.52 1.88
CA ALA A 279 9.67 16.46 2.56
C ALA A 279 9.61 17.12 3.96
N LEU A 280 8.99 18.28 4.06
CA LEU A 280 8.76 18.96 5.35
C LEU A 280 7.81 18.16 6.25
N GLY A 281 6.77 17.55 5.69
CA GLY A 281 5.85 16.71 6.43
C GLY A 281 6.52 15.47 7.00
N ILE A 282 7.34 14.77 6.21
CA ILE A 282 8.13 13.62 6.67
C ILE A 282 9.13 14.05 7.75
N ALA A 283 9.82 15.16 7.55
CA ALA A 283 10.73 15.70 8.57
C ALA A 283 9.97 16.02 9.88
N SER A 284 8.81 16.68 9.79
CA SER A 284 7.99 17.00 10.96
C SER A 284 7.57 15.75 11.73
N VAL A 285 7.17 14.68 11.05
CA VAL A 285 6.82 13.39 11.69
C VAL A 285 8.04 12.70 12.30
N SER A 286 9.24 12.91 11.74
CA SER A 286 10.46 12.18 12.15
C SER A 286 11.13 12.74 13.40
N PHE A 287 10.96 14.02 13.67
CA PHE A 287 11.64 14.72 14.75
C PHE A 287 10.79 14.97 16.00
N TRP A 288 9.58 14.51 16.01
CA TRP A 288 8.62 14.62 17.12
C TRP A 288 8.08 13.22 17.48
#